data_9ef6a5bd79f8b06cbe061c280f586617
#
_entry.id   9ef6a5bd79f8b06cbe061c280f586617
#
_cell.length_a   1.000
_cell.length_b   1.000
_cell.length_c   1.000
_cell.angle_alpha   90.00
_cell.angle_beta   90.00
_cell.angle_gamma   90.00
#
_symmetry.space_group_name_H-M   'P 1'
#
loop_
_entity.id
_entity.type
_entity.pdbx_description
1 polymer ?
#
loop_
_entity_poly.entity_id
_entity_poly.type
_entity_poly.pdbx_seq_one_letter_code
_entity_poly.pdbx_strand_id
1 'polypeptide(L)'
;MKVKKSELMFYTAYTMYYIMNMLYTTRIGNFFGVISLNDLSLIVMPIVLGCLLITFLKSISKRYWFAFGTIFFAAVAIAYNSGVRAVLISIMFILCARMIDLELLCRFTFKMNTTMVLLLIALSIAGLIPGEIVTRGSMTRYSLGFASSNTLAMAVMKSVLLYYIAR
;
A
#
# COMPACT_ATOMS: atom_id res chain seq x y z
N MET A 1 -16.79 -14.84 14.17
CA MET A 1 -15.60 -15.35 13.43
C MET A 1 -14.36 -14.95 14.23
N LYS A 2 -13.59 -15.91 14.80
CA LYS A 2 -12.36 -15.59 15.54
C LYS A 2 -11.24 -15.34 14.52
N VAL A 3 -10.89 -14.09 14.29
CA VAL A 3 -9.75 -13.72 13.44
C VAL A 3 -8.48 -14.27 14.10
N LYS A 4 -7.68 -15.02 13.36
CA LYS A 4 -6.38 -15.51 13.86
C LYS A 4 -5.45 -14.33 14.10
N LYS A 5 -4.66 -14.36 15.18
CA LYS A 5 -3.71 -13.26 15.49
C LYS A 5 -2.76 -12.93 14.33
N SER A 6 -2.36 -13.94 13.55
CA SER A 6 -1.52 -13.77 12.36
C SER A 6 -2.23 -13.00 11.23
N GLU A 7 -3.52 -13.25 11.02
CA GLU A 7 -4.32 -12.52 10.03
C GLU A 7 -4.47 -11.04 10.43
N LEU A 8 -4.75 -10.79 11.72
CA LEU A 8 -4.83 -9.42 12.23
C LEU A 8 -3.51 -8.66 12.00
N MET A 9 -2.36 -9.27 12.31
CA MET A 9 -1.04 -8.66 12.10
C MET A 9 -0.79 -8.37 10.61
N PHE A 10 -1.18 -9.29 9.72
CA PHE A 10 -1.08 -9.06 8.27
C PHE A 10 -1.92 -7.87 7.83
N TYR A 11 -3.21 -7.81 8.20
CA TYR A 11 -4.08 -6.70 7.81
C TYR A 11 -3.62 -5.36 8.40
N THR A 12 -3.09 -5.35 9.62
CA THR A 12 -2.50 -4.14 10.21
C THR A 12 -1.30 -3.66 9.40
N ALA A 13 -0.35 -4.55 9.09
CA ALA A 13 0.81 -4.23 8.26
C ALA A 13 0.40 -3.75 6.87
N TYR A 14 -0.58 -4.43 6.25
CA TYR A 14 -1.11 -4.07 4.94
C TYR A 14 -1.75 -2.68 4.95
N THR A 15 -2.56 -2.38 5.96
CA THR A 15 -3.22 -1.07 6.11
C THR A 15 -2.18 0.04 6.28
N MET A 16 -1.19 -0.14 7.15
CA MET A 16 -0.12 0.84 7.37
C MET A 16 0.66 1.10 6.07
N TYR A 17 1.07 0.04 5.39
CA TYR A 17 1.78 0.16 4.12
C TYR A 17 0.93 0.84 3.05
N TYR A 18 -0.35 0.50 2.97
CA TYR A 18 -1.28 1.09 2.02
C TYR A 18 -1.47 2.59 2.26
N ILE A 19 -1.67 3.00 3.51
CA ILE A 19 -1.81 4.41 3.89
C ILE A 19 -0.52 5.18 3.53
N MET A 20 0.65 4.61 3.82
CA MET A 20 1.93 5.22 3.44
C MET A 20 2.05 5.42 1.93
N ASN A 21 1.71 4.40 1.12
CA ASN A 21 1.71 4.54 -0.33
C ASN A 21 0.74 5.62 -0.82
N MET A 22 -0.45 5.71 -0.21
CA MET A 22 -1.41 6.77 -0.53
C MET A 22 -0.88 8.16 -0.18
N LEU A 23 -0.21 8.32 0.96
CA LEU A 23 0.42 9.59 1.34
C LEU A 23 1.52 10.01 0.33
N TYR A 24 2.31 9.06 -0.17
CA TYR A 24 3.33 9.34 -1.20
C TYR A 24 2.73 9.68 -2.56
N THR A 25 1.58 9.10 -2.91
CA THR A 25 0.93 9.33 -4.20
C THR A 25 -0.04 10.52 -4.20
N THR A 26 -0.17 11.19 -3.06
CA THR A 26 -1.08 12.31 -2.87
C THR A 26 -0.33 13.54 -2.38
N ARG A 27 -0.96 14.71 -2.48
CA ARG A 27 -0.40 15.97 -1.99
C ARG A 27 -0.68 16.24 -0.50
N ILE A 28 -1.29 15.28 0.20
CA ILE A 28 -1.48 15.37 1.66
C ILE A 28 -0.14 15.52 2.39
N GLY A 29 0.92 14.91 1.91
CA GLY A 29 2.25 15.04 2.50
C GLY A 29 2.72 16.49 2.64
N ASN A 30 2.30 17.37 1.73
CA ASN A 30 2.63 18.79 1.79
C ASN A 30 1.83 19.53 2.87
N PHE A 31 0.71 18.95 3.32
CA PHE A 31 -0.14 19.55 4.37
C PHE A 31 0.43 19.31 5.78
N PHE A 32 1.13 18.21 5.98
CA PHE A 32 1.75 17.88 7.27
C PHE A 32 3.10 18.57 7.53
N GLY A 33 3.43 19.65 6.87
CA GLY A 33 4.62 20.50 6.88
C GLY A 33 5.68 20.37 8.01
N VAL A 34 5.38 19.66 9.08
CA VAL A 34 6.23 19.45 10.26
C VAL A 34 6.93 18.08 10.23
N ILE A 35 6.35 17.06 9.60
CA ILE A 35 6.94 15.71 9.55
C ILE A 35 7.17 15.34 8.09
N SER A 36 8.43 15.12 7.70
CA SER A 36 8.72 14.66 6.35
C SER A 36 8.15 13.25 6.17
N LEU A 37 7.56 12.96 5.00
CA LEU A 37 7.09 11.62 4.66
C LEU A 37 8.23 10.58 4.75
N ASN A 38 9.46 11.01 4.53
CA ASN A 38 10.63 10.15 4.68
C ASN A 38 10.84 9.73 6.13
N ASP A 39 10.74 10.65 7.09
CA ASP A 39 10.89 10.34 8.52
C ASP A 39 9.77 9.41 9.00
N LEU A 40 8.52 9.66 8.56
CA LEU A 40 7.41 8.79 8.84
C LEU A 40 7.63 7.38 8.27
N SER A 41 8.18 7.28 7.06
CA SER A 41 8.50 5.98 6.44
C SER A 41 9.58 5.22 7.19
N LEU A 42 10.59 5.91 7.75
CA LEU A 42 11.64 5.28 8.55
C LEU A 42 11.10 4.60 9.81
N ILE A 43 10.00 5.08 10.36
CA ILE A 43 9.33 4.47 11.53
C ILE A 43 8.35 3.37 11.09
N VAL A 44 7.50 3.66 10.11
CA VAL A 44 6.40 2.76 9.70
C VAL A 44 6.93 1.50 9.00
N MET A 45 7.93 1.63 8.13
CA MET A 45 8.42 0.50 7.34
C MET A 45 9.05 -0.62 8.18
N PRO A 46 9.89 -0.37 9.21
CA PRO A 46 10.35 -1.41 10.13
C PRO A 46 9.21 -2.10 10.88
N ILE A 47 8.18 -1.36 11.30
CA ILE A 47 7.01 -1.93 11.97
C ILE A 47 6.26 -2.86 11.04
N VAL A 48 5.99 -2.43 9.81
CA VAL A 48 5.36 -3.26 8.77
C VAL A 48 6.17 -4.52 8.52
N LEU A 49 7.48 -4.40 8.35
CA LEU A 49 8.37 -5.53 8.13
C LEU A 49 8.38 -6.48 9.32
N GLY A 50 8.42 -5.96 10.55
CA GLY A 50 8.35 -6.75 11.79
C GLY A 50 7.05 -7.54 11.89
N CYS A 51 5.90 -6.92 11.63
CA CYS A 51 4.61 -7.58 11.61
C CYS A 51 4.55 -8.70 10.56
N LEU A 52 5.08 -8.45 9.37
CA LEU A 52 5.14 -9.44 8.28
C LEU A 52 6.07 -10.60 8.63
N LEU A 53 7.24 -10.32 9.21
CA LEU A 53 8.18 -11.36 9.66
C LEU A 53 7.56 -12.25 10.74
N ILE A 54 6.88 -11.67 11.74
CA ILE A 54 6.19 -12.45 12.78
C ILE A 54 5.08 -13.32 12.17
N THR A 55 4.29 -12.75 11.25
CA THR A 55 3.23 -13.49 10.54
C THR A 55 3.83 -14.63 9.75
N PHE A 56 4.89 -14.37 9.03
CA PHE A 56 5.62 -15.33 8.22
C PHE A 56 6.21 -16.47 9.08
N LEU A 57 6.95 -16.16 10.14
CA LEU A 57 7.56 -17.17 11.02
C LEU A 57 6.55 -18.10 11.67
N LYS A 58 5.34 -17.61 11.98
CA LYS A 58 4.24 -18.42 12.52
C LYS A 58 3.57 -19.30 11.48
N SER A 59 3.73 -19.01 10.20
CA SER A 59 2.99 -19.63 9.11
C SER A 59 3.74 -20.72 8.37
N ILE A 60 5.08 -20.77 8.50
CA ILE A 60 5.92 -21.64 7.70
C ILE A 60 6.06 -23.01 8.33
N SER A 61 5.74 -24.04 7.55
CA SER A 61 6.18 -25.40 7.81
C SER A 61 7.70 -25.52 7.59
N LYS A 62 8.38 -26.29 8.47
CA LYS A 62 9.84 -26.50 8.40
C LYS A 62 10.36 -26.91 7.01
N ARG A 63 9.53 -27.64 6.24
CA ARG A 63 9.83 -28.10 4.89
C ARG A 63 10.11 -26.99 3.88
N TYR A 64 9.52 -25.80 4.09
CA TYR A 64 9.63 -24.69 3.13
C TYR A 64 10.63 -23.61 3.55
N TRP A 65 11.29 -23.77 4.71
CA TRP A 65 12.23 -22.77 5.23
C TRP A 65 13.35 -22.44 4.26
N PHE A 66 13.90 -23.45 3.58
CA PHE A 66 15.00 -23.25 2.64
C PHE A 66 14.56 -22.40 1.43
N ALA A 67 13.45 -22.76 0.79
CA ALA A 67 12.96 -22.03 -0.38
C ALA A 67 12.61 -20.57 -0.03
N PHE A 68 11.95 -20.37 1.11
CA PHE A 68 11.61 -19.03 1.57
C PHE A 68 12.84 -18.22 1.99
N GLY A 69 13.80 -18.83 2.65
CA GLY A 69 15.07 -18.19 2.98
C GLY A 69 15.77 -17.68 1.73
N THR A 70 15.87 -18.51 0.70
CA THR A 70 16.48 -18.11 -0.58
C THR A 70 15.76 -16.91 -1.21
N ILE A 71 14.43 -16.93 -1.26
CA ILE A 71 13.64 -15.81 -1.81
C ILE A 71 13.82 -14.54 -0.96
N PHE A 72 13.83 -14.67 0.36
CA PHE A 72 14.03 -13.54 1.27
C PHE A 72 15.42 -12.92 1.10
N PHE A 73 16.48 -13.72 1.08
CA PHE A 73 17.84 -13.23 0.86
C PHE A 73 18.00 -12.59 -0.52
N ALA A 74 17.42 -13.18 -1.58
CA ALA A 74 17.40 -12.56 -2.89
C ALA A 74 16.69 -11.19 -2.88
N ALA A 75 15.55 -11.09 -2.18
CA ALA A 75 14.83 -9.84 -2.02
C ALA A 75 15.63 -8.76 -1.28
N VAL A 76 16.35 -9.16 -0.21
CA VAL A 76 17.26 -8.26 0.52
C VAL A 76 18.39 -7.79 -0.38
N ALA A 77 19.02 -8.69 -1.13
CA ALA A 77 20.10 -8.34 -2.06
C ALA A 77 19.63 -7.37 -3.16
N ILE A 78 18.44 -7.62 -3.73
CA ILE A 78 17.83 -6.72 -4.72
C ILE A 78 17.52 -5.35 -4.10
N ALA A 79 16.91 -5.32 -2.91
CA ALA A 79 16.57 -4.07 -2.23
C ALA A 79 17.83 -3.26 -1.86
N TYR A 80 18.90 -3.94 -1.47
CA TYR A 80 20.18 -3.31 -1.16
C TYR A 80 20.82 -2.70 -2.41
N ASN A 81 20.93 -3.47 -3.50
CA ASN A 81 21.57 -3.04 -4.74
C ASN A 81 20.76 -1.94 -5.48
N SER A 82 19.44 -2.04 -5.46
CA SER A 82 18.56 -1.07 -6.15
C SER A 82 18.24 0.17 -5.33
N GLY A 83 18.48 0.15 -4.01
CA GLY A 83 18.00 1.17 -3.08
C GLY A 83 16.47 1.19 -2.89
N VAL A 84 15.73 0.31 -3.57
CA VAL A 84 14.26 0.29 -3.58
C VAL A 84 13.72 -0.64 -2.49
N ARG A 85 13.51 -0.10 -1.29
CA ARG A 85 13.00 -0.83 -0.12
C ARG A 85 11.60 -1.44 -0.35
N ALA A 86 10.80 -0.84 -1.23
CA ALA A 86 9.46 -1.31 -1.55
C ALA A 86 9.45 -2.74 -2.13
N VAL A 87 10.50 -3.15 -2.82
CA VAL A 87 10.64 -4.52 -3.37
C VAL A 87 10.61 -5.57 -2.25
N LEU A 88 11.41 -5.35 -1.20
CA LEU A 88 11.46 -6.28 -0.06
C LEU A 88 10.09 -6.42 0.61
N ILE A 89 9.41 -5.30 0.85
CA ILE A 89 8.10 -5.29 1.49
C ILE A 89 7.06 -5.98 0.61
N SER A 90 7.06 -5.73 -0.70
CA SER A 90 6.15 -6.38 -1.65
C SER A 90 6.33 -7.90 -1.68
N ILE A 91 7.58 -8.37 -1.70
CA ILE A 91 7.88 -9.81 -1.65
C ILE A 91 7.39 -10.41 -0.32
N MET A 92 7.61 -9.73 0.81
CA MET A 92 7.11 -10.19 2.10
C MET A 92 5.58 -10.27 2.15
N PHE A 93 4.86 -9.31 1.55
CA PHE A 93 3.39 -9.39 1.43
C PHE A 93 2.96 -10.59 0.59
N ILE A 94 3.61 -10.85 -0.55
CA ILE A 94 3.32 -12.01 -1.40
C ILE A 94 3.51 -13.32 -0.62
N LEU A 95 4.62 -13.45 0.12
CA LEU A 95 4.90 -14.63 0.92
C LEU A 95 3.88 -14.84 2.05
N CYS A 96 3.44 -13.76 2.70
CA CYS A 96 2.44 -13.80 3.77
C CYS A 96 1.01 -13.99 3.23
N ALA A 97 0.71 -13.54 2.01
CA ALA A 97 -0.62 -13.61 1.40
C ALA A 97 -1.11 -15.06 1.21
N ARG A 98 -0.19 -16.04 1.17
CA ARG A 98 -0.54 -17.47 1.15
C ARG A 98 -1.46 -17.91 2.30
N MET A 99 -1.42 -17.18 3.41
CA MET A 99 -2.18 -17.48 4.63
C MET A 99 -3.54 -16.80 4.68
N ILE A 100 -3.78 -15.91 3.74
CA ILE A 100 -4.95 -15.02 3.73
C ILE A 100 -5.87 -15.46 2.61
N ASP A 101 -7.16 -15.45 2.88
CA ASP A 101 -8.18 -15.61 1.85
C ASP A 101 -8.07 -14.44 0.86
N LEU A 102 -7.79 -14.77 -0.40
CA LEU A 102 -7.58 -13.79 -1.46
C LEU A 102 -8.84 -12.96 -1.71
N GLU A 103 -10.01 -13.59 -1.67
CA GLU A 103 -11.28 -12.90 -1.87
C GLU A 103 -11.52 -11.87 -0.75
N LEU A 104 -11.28 -12.26 0.50
CA LEU A 104 -11.40 -11.37 1.65
C LEU A 104 -10.40 -10.21 1.57
N LEU A 105 -9.17 -10.48 1.15
CA LEU A 105 -8.15 -9.45 0.92
C LEU A 105 -8.56 -8.48 -0.18
N CYS A 106 -9.10 -8.97 -1.30
CA CYS A 106 -9.58 -8.12 -2.39
C CYS A 106 -10.75 -7.25 -1.95
N ARG A 107 -11.72 -7.80 -1.22
CA ARG A 107 -12.85 -7.06 -0.65
C ARG A 107 -12.39 -5.98 0.33
N PHE A 108 -11.45 -6.31 1.20
CA PHE A 108 -10.85 -5.35 2.14
C PHE A 108 -10.12 -4.23 1.40
N THR A 109 -9.27 -4.58 0.43
CA THR A 109 -8.51 -3.62 -0.37
C THR A 109 -9.43 -2.72 -1.20
N PHE A 110 -10.50 -3.29 -1.78
CA PHE A 110 -11.52 -2.51 -2.50
C PHE A 110 -12.14 -1.45 -1.61
N LYS A 111 -12.66 -1.84 -0.44
CA LYS A 111 -13.29 -0.90 0.51
C LYS A 111 -12.31 0.20 0.91
N MET A 112 -11.09 -0.16 1.27
CA MET A 112 -10.06 0.77 1.72
C MET A 112 -9.65 1.74 0.60
N ASN A 113 -9.40 1.21 -0.62
CA ASN A 113 -9.04 2.05 -1.77
C ASN A 113 -10.15 3.03 -2.13
N THR A 114 -11.39 2.54 -2.24
CA THR A 114 -12.54 3.38 -2.59
C THR A 114 -12.79 4.46 -1.54
N THR A 115 -12.74 4.12 -0.25
CA THR A 115 -12.89 5.10 0.83
C THR A 115 -11.82 6.17 0.78
N MET A 116 -10.55 5.78 0.57
CA MET A 116 -9.44 6.72 0.48
C MET A 116 -9.54 7.63 -0.75
N VAL A 117 -9.90 7.08 -1.91
CA VAL A 117 -10.09 7.87 -3.15
C VAL A 117 -11.22 8.89 -2.95
N LEU A 118 -12.36 8.47 -2.42
CA LEU A 118 -13.49 9.37 -2.17
C LEU A 118 -13.15 10.45 -1.14
N LEU A 119 -12.45 10.09 -0.06
CA LEU A 119 -11.98 11.04 0.95
C LEU A 119 -11.04 12.08 0.34
N LEU A 120 -10.07 11.67 -0.46
CA LEU A 120 -9.13 12.57 -1.11
C LEU A 120 -9.80 13.54 -2.08
N ILE A 121 -10.74 13.04 -2.88
CA ILE A 121 -11.55 13.86 -3.78
C ILE A 121 -12.37 14.88 -2.99
N ALA A 122 -13.05 14.45 -1.92
CA ALA A 122 -13.83 15.33 -1.07
C ALA A 122 -12.97 16.44 -0.42
N LEU A 123 -11.80 16.07 0.12
CA LEU A 123 -10.85 17.04 0.72
C LEU A 123 -10.29 18.02 -0.32
N SER A 124 -10.07 17.57 -1.55
CA SER A 124 -9.63 18.44 -2.64
C SER A 124 -10.71 19.40 -3.10
N ILE A 125 -11.97 18.93 -3.21
CA ILE A 125 -13.12 19.79 -3.54
C ILE A 125 -13.36 20.81 -2.43
N ALA A 126 -13.19 20.41 -1.16
CA ALA A 126 -13.29 21.32 -0.02
C ALA A 126 -12.14 22.34 0.07
N GLY A 127 -11.15 22.29 -0.85
CA GLY A 127 -10.01 23.20 -0.87
C GLY A 127 -8.95 22.93 0.22
N LEU A 128 -9.09 21.82 0.98
CA LEU A 128 -8.15 21.45 2.04
C LEU A 128 -6.85 20.85 1.48
N ILE A 129 -6.92 20.23 0.32
CA ILE A 129 -5.74 19.67 -0.35
C ILE A 129 -5.63 20.31 -1.73
N PRO A 130 -4.45 20.85 -2.11
CA PRO A 130 -4.27 21.47 -3.42
C PRO A 130 -4.40 20.44 -4.54
N GLY A 131 -5.34 20.69 -5.45
CA GLY A 131 -5.46 19.97 -6.71
C GLY A 131 -4.60 20.65 -7.79
N GLU A 132 -3.99 19.87 -8.68
CA GLU A 132 -3.30 20.40 -9.84
C GLU A 132 -4.19 20.33 -11.06
N ILE A 133 -4.23 21.42 -11.81
CA ILE A 133 -4.90 21.49 -13.10
C ILE A 133 -3.80 21.52 -14.16
N VAL A 134 -3.72 20.46 -14.95
CA VAL A 134 -2.75 20.35 -16.05
C VAL A 134 -3.48 20.46 -17.37
N THR A 135 -3.18 21.50 -18.14
CA THR A 135 -3.67 21.67 -19.51
C THR A 135 -2.65 21.13 -20.50
N ARG A 136 -3.08 20.23 -21.38
CA ARG A 136 -2.30 19.76 -22.53
C ARG A 136 -3.13 19.93 -23.80
N GLY A 137 -2.79 20.93 -24.59
CA GLY A 137 -3.59 21.34 -25.75
C GLY A 137 -4.98 21.80 -25.32
N SER A 138 -6.04 21.20 -25.87
CA SER A 138 -7.43 21.49 -25.53
C SER A 138 -7.95 20.70 -24.33
N MET A 139 -7.16 19.80 -23.73
CA MET A 139 -7.60 18.94 -22.64
C MET A 139 -7.13 19.50 -21.29
N THR A 140 -8.09 19.70 -20.38
CA THR A 140 -7.83 20.04 -18.98
C THR A 140 -7.99 18.80 -18.11
N ARG A 141 -6.97 18.49 -17.30
CA ARG A 141 -6.94 17.35 -16.40
C ARG A 141 -6.84 17.81 -14.95
N TYR A 142 -7.67 17.24 -14.10
CA TYR A 142 -7.70 17.54 -12.66
C TYR A 142 -7.07 16.39 -11.88
N SER A 143 -6.16 16.70 -10.93
CA SER A 143 -5.53 15.67 -10.08
C SER A 143 -6.32 15.37 -8.81
N LEU A 144 -7.24 16.24 -8.40
CA LEU A 144 -8.14 16.09 -7.24
C LEU A 144 -7.42 15.56 -5.98
N GLY A 145 -6.34 16.24 -5.58
CA GLY A 145 -5.56 15.90 -4.39
C GLY A 145 -4.50 14.82 -4.59
N PHE A 146 -4.46 14.14 -5.75
CA PHE A 146 -3.39 13.24 -6.13
C PHE A 146 -2.18 13.99 -6.70
N ALA A 147 -1.01 13.35 -6.67
CA ALA A 147 0.21 13.93 -7.22
C ALA A 147 0.10 14.23 -8.72
N SER A 148 -0.70 13.44 -9.45
CA SER A 148 -1.00 13.67 -10.87
C SER A 148 -2.38 13.11 -11.24
N SER A 149 -2.93 13.57 -12.37
CA SER A 149 -4.18 13.01 -12.92
C SER A 149 -4.06 11.53 -13.30
N ASN A 150 -2.87 11.07 -13.68
CA ASN A 150 -2.62 9.65 -13.96
C ASN A 150 -2.70 8.81 -12.70
N THR A 151 -2.19 9.29 -11.57
CA THR A 151 -2.28 8.61 -10.26
C THR A 151 -3.73 8.46 -9.82
N LEU A 152 -4.56 9.50 -10.00
CA LEU A 152 -6.00 9.43 -9.77
C LEU A 152 -6.65 8.36 -10.67
N ALA A 153 -6.38 8.38 -11.97
CA ALA A 153 -6.94 7.40 -12.91
C ALA A 153 -6.55 5.96 -12.54
N MET A 154 -5.31 5.72 -12.16
CA MET A 154 -4.85 4.40 -11.68
C MET A 154 -5.54 3.98 -10.38
N ALA A 155 -5.78 4.90 -9.43
CA ALA A 155 -6.47 4.60 -8.19
C ALA A 155 -7.94 4.22 -8.43
N VAL A 156 -8.62 4.91 -9.35
CA VAL A 156 -10.00 4.60 -9.77
C VAL A 156 -10.03 3.26 -10.51
N MET A 157 -9.14 3.04 -11.47
CA MET A 157 -9.04 1.77 -12.21
C MET A 157 -8.80 0.59 -11.27
N LYS A 158 -7.93 0.76 -10.27
CA LYS A 158 -7.70 -0.25 -9.23
C LYS A 158 -8.99 -0.59 -8.46
N SER A 159 -9.82 0.42 -8.12
CA SER A 159 -11.12 0.18 -7.49
C SER A 159 -12.03 -0.66 -8.37
N VAL A 160 -12.12 -0.35 -9.66
CA VAL A 160 -12.94 -1.09 -10.61
C VAL A 160 -12.48 -2.54 -10.73
N LEU A 161 -11.18 -2.78 -10.91
CA LEU A 161 -10.61 -4.13 -11.00
C LEU A 161 -10.88 -4.95 -9.73
N LEU A 162 -10.64 -4.36 -8.56
CA LEU A 162 -10.88 -5.01 -7.27
C LEU A 162 -12.37 -5.34 -7.06
N TYR A 163 -13.27 -4.49 -7.53
CA TYR A 163 -14.71 -4.77 -7.50
C TYR A 163 -15.06 -6.03 -8.30
N TYR A 164 -14.51 -6.17 -9.51
CA TYR A 164 -14.77 -7.35 -10.35
C TYR A 164 -14.18 -8.65 -9.76
N ILE A 165 -13.01 -8.57 -9.12
CA ILE A 165 -12.37 -9.74 -8.48
C ILE A 165 -13.10 -10.14 -7.19
N ALA A 166 -13.65 -9.17 -6.46
CA ALA A 166 -14.29 -9.38 -5.15
C ALA A 166 -15.79 -9.74 -5.24
N ARG A 167 -16.38 -9.73 -6.44
CA ARG A 167 -17.78 -10.06 -6.70
C ARG A 167 -17.97 -11.57 -6.84
#